data_6e76961f2d203ae1443d9ee9074c80e5
#
_entry.id   6e76961f2d203ae1443d9ee9074c80e5
#
_cell.length_a   1.000
_cell.length_b   1.000
_cell.length_c   1.000
_cell.angle_alpha   90.00
_cell.angle_beta   90.00
_cell.angle_gamma   90.00
#
_symmetry.space_group_name_H-M   'P 1'
#
loop_
_entity.id
_entity.type
_entity.pdbx_description
1 polymer ?
#
loop_
_entity_poly.entity_id
_entity_poly.type
_entity_poly.pdbx_seq_one_letter_code
_entity_poly.pdbx_strand_id
1 'polypeptide(L)'
;MHTPTILVASVADGTGKTTVTLALGRLARERGLDVGYMKPKGTRLQSSAGKTLDRDPMLARELLGLDAEMHQLEPVVYSPTFVDGAVRGREDPAELGGIVEDRFGELAAGPDLMLVEGGGDWTTGGIVGLTDADVADRLDAAVLLVATYATPADLDGVLAAAESFGDRLAGIVFNDVSDAAFDGLESEAVPFLERRGLNVLGVLPHDRDLGGVRVADLVAELGADTLVAGNTDAYVERFLVGAMGGDAALRYFRRTKDAAVVTGGDRAEVITAALEAPGVNAIVLTGGHQPSGSVLGKAE
;
A
#
# COMPACT_ATOMS: atom_id res chain seq x y z
N MET A 1 18.38 15.10 23.61
CA MET A 1 18.92 14.38 22.44
C MET A 1 17.76 14.25 21.47
N HIS A 2 17.97 14.50 20.19
CA HIS A 2 16.92 14.33 19.17
C HIS A 2 16.73 12.83 18.92
N THR A 3 15.51 12.34 18.98
CA THR A 3 15.22 10.92 18.68
C THR A 3 15.47 10.65 17.20
N PRO A 4 16.32 9.68 16.82
CA PRO A 4 16.52 9.30 15.42
C PRO A 4 15.17 9.09 14.72
N THR A 5 14.99 9.70 13.56
CA THR A 5 13.72 9.70 12.84
C THR A 5 13.93 9.26 11.41
N ILE A 6 13.12 8.31 10.95
CA ILE A 6 13.08 7.84 9.57
C ILE A 6 11.69 8.12 9.00
N LEU A 7 11.63 8.90 7.93
CA LEU A 7 10.44 9.07 7.13
C LEU A 7 10.46 8.09 5.96
N VAL A 8 9.43 7.27 5.87
CA VAL A 8 9.23 6.34 4.74
C VAL A 8 8.32 7.00 3.72
N ALA A 9 8.90 7.43 2.62
CA ALA A 9 8.22 8.04 1.47
C ALA A 9 8.06 7.07 0.32
N SER A 10 7.28 7.39 -0.69
CA SER A 10 7.22 6.58 -1.93
C SER A 10 7.00 7.39 -3.18
N VAL A 11 7.44 6.82 -4.31
CA VAL A 11 7.28 7.42 -5.65
C VAL A 11 5.84 7.42 -6.13
N ALA A 12 5.01 6.49 -5.65
CA ALA A 12 3.61 6.36 -6.04
C ALA A 12 2.78 5.76 -4.90
N ASP A 13 1.45 5.86 -5.02
CA ASP A 13 0.54 5.15 -4.13
C ASP A 13 0.64 3.63 -4.32
N GLY A 14 0.40 2.87 -3.24
CA GLY A 14 0.36 1.41 -3.31
C GLY A 14 1.72 0.71 -3.44
N THR A 15 2.84 1.42 -3.30
CA THR A 15 4.19 0.85 -3.39
C THR A 15 4.61 0.00 -2.18
N GLY A 16 3.77 -0.10 -1.14
CA GLY A 16 4.06 -0.86 0.08
C GLY A 16 4.74 -0.06 1.20
N LYS A 17 4.64 1.30 1.21
CA LYS A 17 5.16 2.13 2.32
C LYS A 17 4.81 1.60 3.70
N THR A 18 3.53 1.36 3.95
CA THR A 18 3.02 0.86 5.25
C THR A 18 3.67 -0.46 5.62
N THR A 19 3.78 -1.40 4.67
CA THR A 19 4.44 -2.69 4.89
C THR A 19 5.90 -2.50 5.28
N VAL A 20 6.64 -1.66 4.54
CA VAL A 20 8.06 -1.37 4.84
C VAL A 20 8.21 -0.67 6.20
N THR A 21 7.37 0.32 6.49
CA THR A 21 7.38 1.04 7.77
C THR A 21 7.15 0.11 8.95
N LEU A 22 6.13 -0.76 8.87
CA LEU A 22 5.80 -1.70 9.94
C LEU A 22 6.85 -2.81 10.08
N ALA A 23 7.42 -3.28 8.96
CA ALA A 23 8.53 -4.23 8.99
C ALA A 23 9.77 -3.66 9.69
N LEU A 24 10.13 -2.41 9.37
CA LEU A 24 11.23 -1.70 10.05
C LEU A 24 10.94 -1.55 11.55
N GLY A 25 9.73 -1.16 11.91
CA GLY A 25 9.33 -1.03 13.31
C GLY A 25 9.43 -2.35 14.07
N ARG A 26 8.96 -3.44 13.47
CA ARG A 26 9.08 -4.77 14.05
C ARG A 26 10.53 -5.22 14.20
N LEU A 27 11.34 -5.06 13.16
CA LEU A 27 12.78 -5.38 13.19
C LEU A 27 13.55 -4.57 14.24
N ALA A 28 13.21 -3.29 14.43
CA ALA A 28 13.81 -2.45 15.47
C ALA A 28 13.43 -2.96 16.86
N ARG A 29 12.16 -3.30 17.10
CA ARG A 29 11.70 -3.88 18.37
C ARG A 29 12.34 -5.24 18.66
N GLU A 30 12.51 -6.09 17.66
CA GLU A 30 13.21 -7.37 17.80
C GLU A 30 14.69 -7.17 18.23
N ARG A 31 15.26 -6.00 17.95
CA ARG A 31 16.58 -5.57 18.41
C ARG A 31 16.58 -4.85 19.75
N GLY A 32 15.43 -4.77 20.40
CA GLY A 32 15.26 -4.18 21.72
C GLY A 32 15.11 -2.66 21.73
N LEU A 33 14.84 -2.02 20.59
CA LEU A 33 14.55 -0.60 20.53
C LEU A 33 13.08 -0.32 20.82
N ASP A 34 12.82 0.76 21.54
CA ASP A 34 11.46 1.30 21.64
C ASP A 34 11.16 2.15 20.40
N VAL A 35 10.00 1.90 19.76
CA VAL A 35 9.65 2.48 18.45
C VAL A 35 8.37 3.28 18.57
N GLY A 36 8.44 4.57 18.21
CA GLY A 36 7.30 5.42 17.98
C GLY A 36 6.91 5.46 16.49
N TYR A 37 5.67 5.86 16.22
CA TYR A 37 5.13 5.97 14.86
C TYR A 37 4.26 7.21 14.73
N MET A 38 4.29 7.81 13.52
CA MET A 38 3.41 8.90 13.13
C MET A 38 3.13 8.85 11.63
N LYS A 39 1.90 9.16 11.23
CA LYS A 39 1.51 9.46 9.86
C LYS A 39 0.97 10.90 9.81
N PRO A 40 1.79 11.88 9.44
CA PRO A 40 1.44 13.30 9.55
C PRO A 40 0.15 13.70 8.85
N LYS A 41 -0.16 13.02 7.73
CA LYS A 41 -1.38 13.21 6.95
C LYS A 41 -1.99 11.88 6.56
N GLY A 42 -3.22 11.61 6.99
CA GLY A 42 -3.98 10.42 6.64
C GLY A 42 -4.64 10.56 5.27
N THR A 43 -4.37 9.64 4.36
CA THR A 43 -4.87 9.65 2.97
C THR A 43 -5.71 8.43 2.62
N ARG A 44 -5.59 7.32 3.38
CA ARG A 44 -6.34 6.06 3.19
C ARG A 44 -7.54 5.97 4.12
N LEU A 45 -8.42 6.93 3.99
CA LEU A 45 -9.51 7.18 4.92
C LEU A 45 -10.60 6.10 4.84
N GLN A 46 -10.97 5.57 6.00
CA GLN A 46 -12.12 4.69 6.19
C GLN A 46 -13.11 5.33 7.16
N SER A 47 -14.39 5.22 6.84
CA SER A 47 -15.46 5.67 7.74
C SER A 47 -15.87 4.51 8.64
N SER A 48 -15.60 4.63 9.95
CA SER A 48 -15.99 3.66 10.95
C SER A 48 -16.65 4.35 12.13
N ALA A 49 -17.85 3.89 12.52
CA ALA A 49 -18.62 4.40 13.67
C ALA A 49 -18.73 5.94 13.74
N GLY A 50 -18.89 6.60 12.58
CA GLY A 50 -19.07 8.05 12.51
C GLY A 50 -17.76 8.87 12.59
N LYS A 51 -16.60 8.21 12.57
CA LYS A 51 -15.28 8.86 12.47
C LYS A 51 -14.62 8.44 11.15
N THR A 52 -13.91 9.39 10.55
CA THR A 52 -13.06 9.14 9.39
C THR A 52 -11.62 9.03 9.89
N LEU A 53 -11.00 7.87 9.75
CA LEU A 53 -9.65 7.57 10.21
C LEU A 53 -8.88 6.89 9.09
N ASP A 54 -7.56 7.07 9.05
CA ASP A 54 -6.69 6.31 8.16
C ASP A 54 -6.47 4.90 8.72
N ARG A 55 -6.44 3.92 7.83
CA ARG A 55 -6.24 2.51 8.18
C ARG A 55 -4.81 2.24 8.67
N ASP A 56 -3.82 2.91 8.09
CA ASP A 56 -2.41 2.61 8.33
C ASP A 56 -1.98 2.92 9.78
N PRO A 57 -2.32 4.08 10.39
CA PRO A 57 -2.04 4.32 11.81
C PRO A 57 -2.77 3.36 12.77
N MET A 58 -3.97 2.90 12.40
CA MET A 58 -4.69 1.89 13.19
C MET A 58 -3.91 0.58 13.23
N LEU A 59 -3.42 0.13 12.06
CA LEU A 59 -2.61 -1.07 11.92
C LEU A 59 -1.26 -0.93 12.63
N ALA A 60 -0.62 0.24 12.51
CA ALA A 60 0.64 0.54 13.20
C ALA A 60 0.47 0.47 14.72
N ARG A 61 -0.61 1.06 15.25
CA ARG A 61 -0.91 1.01 16.70
C ARG A 61 -1.06 -0.42 17.20
N GLU A 62 -1.75 -1.26 16.45
CA GLU A 62 -1.95 -2.67 16.81
C GLU A 62 -0.65 -3.47 16.74
N LEU A 63 0.06 -3.43 15.62
CA LEU A 63 1.25 -4.25 15.36
C LEU A 63 2.48 -3.81 16.16
N LEU A 64 2.62 -2.51 16.41
CA LEU A 64 3.70 -1.96 17.20
C LEU A 64 3.31 -1.74 18.67
N GLY A 65 2.08 -2.09 19.09
CA GLY A 65 1.63 -1.98 20.47
C GLY A 65 1.76 -0.56 21.03
N LEU A 66 1.30 0.46 20.28
CA LEU A 66 1.44 1.86 20.67
C LEU A 66 0.27 2.29 21.56
N ASP A 67 0.55 3.00 22.63
CA ASP A 67 -0.48 3.57 23.53
C ASP A 67 -1.01 4.94 23.07
N ALA A 68 -0.44 5.50 22.01
CA ALA A 68 -0.82 6.82 21.50
C ALA A 68 -2.25 6.85 20.91
N GLU A 69 -2.92 7.97 21.09
CA GLU A 69 -4.26 8.21 20.55
C GLU A 69 -4.18 8.49 19.04
N MET A 70 -5.25 8.14 18.30
CA MET A 70 -5.27 8.27 16.84
C MET A 70 -5.00 9.70 16.34
N HIS A 71 -5.50 10.72 17.04
CA HIS A 71 -5.27 12.12 16.66
C HIS A 71 -3.81 12.60 16.89
N GLN A 72 -3.03 11.85 17.66
CA GLN A 72 -1.59 12.08 17.80
C GLN A 72 -0.83 11.39 16.68
N LEU A 73 -1.23 10.14 16.34
CA LEU A 73 -0.63 9.35 15.27
C LEU A 73 -0.95 9.92 13.87
N GLU A 74 -2.14 10.51 13.70
CA GLU A 74 -2.63 11.10 12.46
C GLU A 74 -3.24 12.48 12.73
N PRO A 75 -2.41 13.55 12.84
CA PRO A 75 -2.91 14.87 13.18
C PRO A 75 -3.68 15.58 12.06
N VAL A 76 -3.42 15.27 10.79
CA VAL A 76 -4.09 15.87 9.64
C VAL A 76 -4.86 14.79 8.85
N VAL A 77 -6.19 14.92 8.79
CA VAL A 77 -7.06 14.07 7.96
C VAL A 77 -7.16 14.68 6.57
N TYR A 78 -6.36 14.19 5.63
CA TYR A 78 -6.24 14.72 4.26
C TYR A 78 -7.38 14.18 3.36
N SER A 79 -8.62 14.56 3.68
CA SER A 79 -9.83 14.15 2.97
C SER A 79 -10.10 15.04 1.74
N PRO A 80 -10.94 14.58 0.78
CA PRO A 80 -11.37 15.44 -0.33
C PRO A 80 -12.01 16.74 0.13
N THR A 81 -12.79 16.73 1.22
CA THR A 81 -13.38 17.94 1.80
C THR A 81 -12.33 18.88 2.39
N PHE A 82 -11.29 18.34 3.02
CA PHE A 82 -10.15 19.09 3.51
C PHE A 82 -9.41 19.77 2.34
N VAL A 83 -9.09 19.01 1.28
CA VAL A 83 -8.42 19.52 0.08
C VAL A 83 -9.23 20.65 -0.58
N ASP A 84 -10.54 20.48 -0.71
CA ASP A 84 -11.46 21.52 -1.20
C ASP A 84 -11.44 22.77 -0.30
N GLY A 85 -11.35 22.59 1.00
CA GLY A 85 -11.20 23.67 1.99
C GLY A 85 -9.89 24.43 1.81
N ALA A 86 -8.78 23.70 1.69
CA ALA A 86 -7.44 24.24 1.52
C ALA A 86 -7.32 25.07 0.22
N VAL A 87 -7.82 24.55 -0.90
CA VAL A 87 -7.85 25.29 -2.18
C VAL A 87 -8.66 26.61 -2.07
N ARG A 88 -9.67 26.64 -1.21
CA ARG A 88 -10.49 27.85 -0.94
C ARG A 88 -9.87 28.76 0.12
N GLY A 89 -8.65 28.47 0.60
CA GLY A 89 -7.94 29.29 1.61
C GLY A 89 -8.52 29.16 3.02
N ARG A 90 -9.14 28.03 3.37
CA ARG A 90 -9.70 27.78 4.70
C ARG A 90 -8.70 27.11 5.66
N GLU A 91 -7.62 26.60 5.12
CA GLU A 91 -6.56 25.93 5.87
C GLU A 91 -5.30 26.81 5.85
N ASP A 92 -4.64 26.92 7.00
CA ASP A 92 -3.36 27.65 7.13
C ASP A 92 -2.20 26.63 7.13
N PRO A 93 -1.32 26.64 6.11
CA PRO A 93 -0.18 25.73 6.05
C PRO A 93 0.78 25.87 7.25
N ALA A 94 0.92 27.08 7.82
CA ALA A 94 1.79 27.28 8.97
C ALA A 94 1.21 26.67 10.24
N GLU A 95 -0.09 26.81 10.46
CA GLU A 95 -0.80 26.18 11.57
C GLU A 95 -0.75 24.66 11.47
N LEU A 96 -1.00 24.09 10.27
CA LEU A 96 -0.94 22.66 10.04
C LEU A 96 0.47 22.10 10.26
N GLY A 97 1.51 22.80 9.80
CA GLY A 97 2.90 22.45 10.08
C GLY A 97 3.20 22.42 11.58
N GLY A 98 2.75 23.44 12.32
CA GLY A 98 2.90 23.50 13.77
C GLY A 98 2.19 22.36 14.50
N ILE A 99 0.98 22.00 14.07
CA ILE A 99 0.25 20.84 14.62
C ILE A 99 1.06 19.53 14.42
N VAL A 100 1.65 19.33 13.26
CA VAL A 100 2.48 18.14 12.98
C VAL A 100 3.72 18.12 13.88
N GLU A 101 4.42 19.25 14.02
CA GLU A 101 5.61 19.39 14.87
C GLU A 101 5.29 19.15 16.35
N ASP A 102 4.20 19.73 16.86
CA ASP A 102 3.78 19.56 18.25
C ASP A 102 3.44 18.10 18.57
N ARG A 103 2.65 17.43 17.70
CA ARG A 103 2.29 16.02 17.91
C ARG A 103 3.50 15.10 17.77
N PHE A 104 4.39 15.42 16.85
CA PHE A 104 5.65 14.68 16.72
C PHE A 104 6.49 14.82 18.00
N GLY A 105 6.61 16.04 18.55
CA GLY A 105 7.35 16.28 19.80
C GLY A 105 6.80 15.48 20.99
N GLU A 106 5.45 15.36 21.09
CA GLU A 106 4.81 14.52 22.11
C GLU A 106 5.17 13.03 21.93
N LEU A 107 5.10 12.51 20.69
CA LEU A 107 5.35 11.11 20.37
C LEU A 107 6.84 10.74 20.46
N ALA A 108 7.75 11.65 20.15
CA ALA A 108 9.19 11.43 20.15
C ALA A 108 9.84 11.52 21.54
N ALA A 109 9.09 11.83 22.60
CA ALA A 109 9.65 12.05 23.93
C ALA A 109 10.16 10.79 24.66
N GLY A 110 9.82 9.60 24.17
CA GLY A 110 10.17 8.33 24.83
C GLY A 110 10.93 7.33 23.97
N PRO A 111 10.55 7.12 22.70
CA PRO A 111 11.13 6.09 21.84
C PRO A 111 12.60 6.30 21.51
N ASP A 112 13.30 5.18 21.23
CA ASP A 112 14.67 5.17 20.70
C ASP A 112 14.72 5.49 19.19
N LEU A 113 13.60 5.24 18.47
CA LEU A 113 13.44 5.45 17.04
C LEU A 113 12.03 5.93 16.73
N MET A 114 11.90 7.00 15.93
CA MET A 114 10.63 7.42 15.35
C MET A 114 10.53 6.99 13.89
N LEU A 115 9.41 6.34 13.55
CA LEU A 115 9.03 6.04 12.18
C LEU A 115 7.89 6.97 11.75
N VAL A 116 8.13 7.73 10.69
CA VAL A 116 7.15 8.63 10.09
C VAL A 116 6.74 8.06 8.74
N GLU A 117 5.44 7.85 8.52
CA GLU A 117 4.93 7.32 7.25
C GLU A 117 4.36 8.43 6.39
N GLY A 118 4.86 8.58 5.16
CA GLY A 118 4.31 9.51 4.18
C GLY A 118 2.89 9.14 3.76
N GLY A 119 2.08 10.12 3.40
CA GLY A 119 0.69 9.93 2.95
C GLY A 119 0.56 10.10 1.44
N GLY A 120 -0.01 9.12 0.74
CA GLY A 120 -0.09 9.13 -0.73
C GLY A 120 1.27 8.90 -1.38
N ASP A 121 1.61 9.66 -2.41
CA ASP A 121 2.97 9.76 -2.94
C ASP A 121 3.74 10.90 -2.25
N TRP A 122 5.04 11.04 -2.55
CA TRP A 122 5.93 12.02 -1.94
C TRP A 122 5.51 13.49 -2.18
N THR A 123 4.68 13.76 -3.22
CA THR A 123 4.18 15.12 -3.56
C THR A 123 2.87 15.45 -2.86
N THR A 124 2.18 14.45 -2.34
CA THR A 124 0.88 14.63 -1.66
C THR A 124 1.03 15.55 -0.46
N GLY A 125 0.14 16.52 -0.34
CA GLY A 125 0.20 17.56 0.71
C GLY A 125 0.79 18.89 0.23
N GLY A 126 1.27 18.98 -1.02
CA GLY A 126 1.84 20.22 -1.56
C GLY A 126 0.89 21.43 -1.51
N ILE A 127 -0.43 21.21 -1.52
CA ILE A 127 -1.45 22.28 -1.40
C ILE A 127 -1.33 23.02 -0.05
N VAL A 128 -0.86 22.32 0.98
CA VAL A 128 -0.78 22.85 2.37
C VAL A 128 0.65 22.83 2.92
N GLY A 129 1.69 22.69 2.08
CA GLY A 129 3.09 22.68 2.52
C GLY A 129 3.43 21.51 3.45
N LEU A 130 2.84 20.34 3.18
CA LEU A 130 3.04 19.08 3.89
C LEU A 130 3.38 17.95 2.92
N THR A 131 4.18 18.20 1.88
CA THR A 131 4.81 17.13 1.11
C THR A 131 5.68 16.27 2.02
N ASP A 132 6.06 15.09 1.58
CA ASP A 132 6.97 14.26 2.40
C ASP A 132 8.34 14.94 2.57
N ALA A 133 8.78 15.77 1.62
CA ALA A 133 9.99 16.59 1.76
C ALA A 133 9.80 17.70 2.83
N ASP A 134 8.67 18.42 2.80
CA ASP A 134 8.37 19.42 3.83
C ASP A 134 8.34 18.80 5.24
N VAL A 135 7.73 17.62 5.35
CA VAL A 135 7.66 16.87 6.61
C VAL A 135 9.05 16.42 7.06
N ALA A 136 9.86 15.88 6.14
CA ALA A 136 11.24 15.46 6.46
C ALA A 136 12.09 16.62 6.99
N ASP A 137 11.92 17.81 6.38
CA ASP A 137 12.61 19.03 6.82
C ASP A 137 12.17 19.48 8.20
N ARG A 138 10.86 19.53 8.45
CA ARG A 138 10.29 19.96 9.74
C ARG A 138 10.67 19.05 10.90
N LEU A 139 10.69 17.74 10.66
CA LEU A 139 10.94 16.72 11.68
C LEU A 139 12.41 16.29 11.78
N ASP A 140 13.29 16.90 10.99
CA ASP A 140 14.71 16.53 10.87
C ASP A 140 14.90 15.02 10.63
N ALA A 141 14.08 14.47 9.70
CA ALA A 141 14.02 13.04 9.42
C ALA A 141 14.94 12.64 8.25
N ALA A 142 15.62 11.51 8.39
CA ALA A 142 16.23 10.82 7.26
C ALA A 142 15.14 10.13 6.42
N VAL A 143 15.26 10.15 5.09
CA VAL A 143 14.23 9.61 4.20
C VAL A 143 14.63 8.26 3.64
N LEU A 144 13.74 7.28 3.81
CA LEU A 144 13.76 6.02 3.07
C LEU A 144 12.72 6.09 1.96
N LEU A 145 13.16 6.07 0.70
CA LEU A 145 12.28 6.11 -0.46
C LEU A 145 11.92 4.68 -0.89
N VAL A 146 10.64 4.36 -0.92
CA VAL A 146 10.11 3.10 -1.46
C VAL A 146 9.64 3.32 -2.89
N ALA A 147 10.13 2.49 -3.80
CA ALA A 147 9.80 2.54 -5.22
C ALA A 147 9.40 1.15 -5.72
N THR A 148 8.60 1.09 -6.78
CA THR A 148 8.40 -0.10 -7.61
C THR A 148 9.24 0.03 -8.87
N TYR A 149 9.47 -1.09 -9.56
CA TYR A 149 10.20 -1.10 -10.81
C TYR A 149 9.64 -2.17 -11.75
N ALA A 150 9.24 -1.79 -12.92
CA ALA A 150 8.83 -2.67 -14.01
C ALA A 150 9.66 -2.41 -15.28
N THR A 151 10.04 -1.15 -15.51
CA THR A 151 10.79 -0.69 -16.67
C THR A 151 11.79 0.40 -16.28
N PRO A 152 12.83 0.66 -17.09
CA PRO A 152 13.78 1.77 -16.84
C PRO A 152 13.13 3.15 -16.74
N ALA A 153 11.96 3.37 -17.34
CA ALA A 153 11.24 4.65 -17.27
C ALA A 153 10.76 4.98 -15.84
N ASP A 154 10.59 3.97 -14.98
CA ASP A 154 10.17 4.18 -13.58
C ASP A 154 11.24 4.91 -12.77
N LEU A 155 12.49 4.91 -13.23
CA LEU A 155 13.58 5.63 -12.59
C LEU A 155 13.41 7.17 -12.66
N ASP A 156 12.65 7.70 -13.60
CA ASP A 156 12.39 9.14 -13.66
C ASP A 156 11.71 9.64 -12.38
N GLY A 157 10.72 8.89 -11.86
CA GLY A 157 10.06 9.20 -10.59
C GLY A 157 11.00 9.10 -9.40
N VAL A 158 11.89 8.10 -9.41
CA VAL A 158 12.91 7.92 -8.34
C VAL A 158 13.89 9.09 -8.33
N LEU A 159 14.37 9.51 -9.50
CA LEU A 159 15.32 10.63 -9.61
C LEU A 159 14.67 11.96 -9.19
N ALA A 160 13.42 12.21 -9.60
CA ALA A 160 12.70 13.42 -9.19
C ALA A 160 12.45 13.46 -7.68
N ALA A 161 12.09 12.35 -7.06
CA ALA A 161 11.94 12.25 -5.61
C ALA A 161 13.29 12.45 -4.89
N ALA A 162 14.35 11.81 -5.39
CA ALA A 162 15.70 11.95 -4.83
C ALA A 162 16.18 13.41 -4.85
N GLU A 163 15.94 14.14 -5.94
CA GLU A 163 16.26 15.56 -6.05
C GLU A 163 15.48 16.39 -5.00
N SER A 164 14.20 16.08 -4.80
CA SER A 164 13.37 16.79 -3.82
C SER A 164 13.80 16.57 -2.37
N PHE A 165 14.23 15.34 -2.01
CA PHE A 165 14.70 15.02 -0.67
C PHE A 165 16.15 15.48 -0.41
N GLY A 166 16.95 15.63 -1.45
CA GLY A 166 18.34 16.07 -1.34
C GLY A 166 19.15 15.24 -0.33
N ASP A 167 19.87 15.91 0.55
CA ASP A 167 20.75 15.28 1.56
C ASP A 167 19.99 14.47 2.63
N ARG A 168 18.68 14.59 2.71
CA ARG A 168 17.86 13.80 3.62
C ARG A 168 17.60 12.39 3.11
N LEU A 169 17.79 12.11 1.82
CA LEU A 169 17.62 10.78 1.26
C LEU A 169 18.70 9.83 1.76
N ALA A 170 18.37 8.99 2.73
CA ALA A 170 19.28 7.97 3.27
C ALA A 170 19.44 6.77 2.34
N GLY A 171 18.39 6.43 1.58
CA GLY A 171 18.44 5.36 0.62
C GLY A 171 17.10 5.02 -0.03
N ILE A 172 17.17 4.10 -0.98
CA ILE A 172 16.06 3.63 -1.80
C ILE A 172 15.88 2.14 -1.57
N VAL A 173 14.63 1.71 -1.41
CA VAL A 173 14.23 0.30 -1.44
C VAL A 173 13.26 0.09 -2.60
N PHE A 174 13.60 -0.82 -3.50
CA PHE A 174 12.65 -1.29 -4.50
C PHE A 174 11.83 -2.41 -3.90
N ASN A 175 10.50 -2.28 -3.94
CA ASN A 175 9.55 -3.23 -3.37
C ASN A 175 8.63 -3.79 -4.44
N ASP A 176 8.19 -5.04 -4.23
CA ASP A 176 7.23 -5.72 -5.11
C ASP A 176 7.74 -5.87 -6.56
N VAL A 177 9.03 -6.18 -6.70
CA VAL A 177 9.68 -6.32 -8.01
C VAL A 177 9.39 -7.69 -8.59
N SER A 178 8.76 -7.72 -9.77
CA SER A 178 8.47 -8.98 -10.45
C SER A 178 9.73 -9.72 -10.90
N ASP A 179 9.69 -11.05 -10.97
CA ASP A 179 10.80 -11.89 -11.47
C ASP A 179 11.32 -11.41 -12.84
N ALA A 180 10.40 -10.95 -13.72
CA ALA A 180 10.76 -10.49 -15.06
C ALA A 180 11.56 -9.18 -15.07
N ALA A 181 11.42 -8.35 -14.04
CA ALA A 181 12.10 -7.06 -13.92
C ALA A 181 13.36 -7.13 -13.02
N PHE A 182 13.47 -8.19 -12.20
CA PHE A 182 14.47 -8.29 -11.14
C PHE A 182 15.91 -8.22 -11.69
N ASP A 183 16.24 -9.05 -12.68
CA ASP A 183 17.60 -9.10 -13.25
C ASP A 183 18.02 -7.75 -13.87
N GLY A 184 17.10 -7.10 -14.60
CA GLY A 184 17.33 -5.78 -15.20
C GLY A 184 17.50 -4.67 -14.16
N LEU A 185 16.74 -4.74 -13.07
CA LEU A 185 16.91 -3.81 -11.97
C LEU A 185 18.27 -3.97 -11.30
N GLU A 186 18.66 -5.18 -10.92
CA GLU A 186 19.93 -5.43 -10.22
C GLU A 186 21.15 -5.16 -11.11
N SER A 187 21.14 -5.60 -12.38
CA SER A 187 22.31 -5.52 -13.24
C SER A 187 22.50 -4.15 -13.91
N GLU A 188 21.44 -3.37 -14.11
CA GLU A 188 21.50 -2.12 -14.88
C GLU A 188 21.04 -0.90 -14.07
N ALA A 189 19.85 -0.96 -13.46
CA ALA A 189 19.24 0.19 -12.81
C ALA A 189 19.89 0.54 -11.47
N VAL A 190 20.19 -0.44 -10.62
CA VAL A 190 20.90 -0.22 -9.35
C VAL A 190 22.28 0.40 -9.59
N PRO A 191 23.17 -0.15 -10.44
CA PRO A 191 24.45 0.48 -10.76
C PRO A 191 24.31 1.87 -11.39
N PHE A 192 23.23 2.13 -12.14
CA PHE A 192 22.96 3.45 -12.70
C PHE A 192 22.66 4.49 -11.60
N LEU A 193 21.85 4.14 -10.59
CA LEU A 193 21.54 5.00 -9.46
C LEU A 193 22.76 5.24 -8.56
N GLU A 194 23.52 4.18 -8.27
CA GLU A 194 24.73 4.26 -7.45
C GLU A 194 25.81 5.16 -8.06
N ARG A 195 25.98 5.12 -9.39
CA ARG A 195 26.90 6.05 -10.10
C ARG A 195 26.48 7.51 -9.98
N ARG A 196 25.22 7.80 -9.61
CA ARG A 196 24.69 9.13 -9.30
C ARG A 196 24.77 9.48 -7.82
N GLY A 197 25.37 8.63 -7.00
CA GLY A 197 25.46 8.82 -5.56
C GLY A 197 24.20 8.48 -4.78
N LEU A 198 23.22 7.80 -5.44
CA LEU A 198 21.99 7.36 -4.79
C LEU A 198 22.19 5.94 -4.22
N ASN A 199 21.95 5.80 -2.93
CA ASN A 199 22.18 4.54 -2.21
C ASN A 199 20.95 3.63 -2.35
N VAL A 200 21.09 2.48 -3.02
CA VAL A 200 20.06 1.45 -3.08
C VAL A 200 20.29 0.46 -1.94
N LEU A 201 19.40 0.45 -0.95
CA LEU A 201 19.52 -0.38 0.25
C LEU A 201 19.07 -1.82 0.03
N GLY A 202 18.22 -2.06 -0.95
CA GLY A 202 17.79 -3.40 -1.29
C GLY A 202 16.69 -3.45 -2.34
N VAL A 203 16.50 -4.66 -2.87
CA VAL A 203 15.43 -5.02 -3.79
C VAL A 203 14.63 -6.15 -3.17
N LEU A 204 13.35 -5.92 -2.95
CA LEU A 204 12.42 -6.89 -2.40
C LEU A 204 11.59 -7.48 -3.56
N PRO A 205 11.73 -8.77 -3.85
CA PRO A 205 10.98 -9.41 -4.91
C PRO A 205 9.48 -9.47 -4.58
N HIS A 206 8.66 -9.62 -5.62
CA HIS A 206 7.24 -9.91 -5.46
C HIS A 206 7.07 -11.25 -4.74
N ASP A 207 6.32 -11.24 -3.64
CA ASP A 207 6.01 -12.42 -2.85
C ASP A 207 4.50 -12.66 -2.85
N ARG A 208 4.06 -13.77 -3.43
CA ARG A 208 2.65 -14.13 -3.55
C ARG A 208 1.98 -14.34 -2.20
N ASP A 209 2.73 -14.85 -1.22
CA ASP A 209 2.21 -15.10 0.14
C ASP A 209 1.89 -13.79 0.87
N LEU A 210 2.55 -12.68 0.48
CA LEU A 210 2.31 -11.35 1.02
C LEU A 210 1.32 -10.52 0.17
N GLY A 211 1.27 -10.77 -1.14
CA GLY A 211 0.44 -10.02 -2.09
C GLY A 211 -0.98 -10.57 -2.25
N GLY A 212 -1.21 -11.82 -1.88
CA GLY A 212 -2.46 -12.53 -2.13
C GLY A 212 -3.14 -13.08 -0.90
N VAL A 213 -4.41 -13.47 -1.10
CA VAL A 213 -5.21 -14.21 -0.11
C VAL A 213 -5.40 -15.63 -0.64
N ARG A 214 -5.20 -16.65 0.17
CA ARG A 214 -5.50 -18.03 -0.24
C ARG A 214 -7.00 -18.20 -0.43
N VAL A 215 -7.38 -19.01 -1.42
CA VAL A 215 -8.81 -19.31 -1.68
C VAL A 215 -9.48 -19.88 -0.42
N ALA A 216 -8.79 -20.73 0.36
CA ALA A 216 -9.31 -21.24 1.62
C ALA A 216 -9.64 -20.12 2.63
N ASP A 217 -8.74 -19.15 2.79
CA ASP A 217 -8.94 -18.02 3.71
C ASP A 217 -10.06 -17.09 3.19
N LEU A 218 -10.15 -16.90 1.86
CA LEU A 218 -11.23 -16.13 1.23
C LEU A 218 -12.60 -16.77 1.50
N VAL A 219 -12.72 -18.10 1.38
CA VAL A 219 -13.95 -18.83 1.68
C VAL A 219 -14.35 -18.67 3.15
N ALA A 220 -13.40 -18.80 4.06
CA ALA A 220 -13.63 -18.65 5.50
C ALA A 220 -14.07 -17.23 5.86
N GLU A 221 -13.40 -16.20 5.36
CA GLU A 221 -13.69 -14.80 5.65
C GLU A 221 -15.06 -14.36 5.10
N LEU A 222 -15.42 -14.84 3.91
CA LEU A 222 -16.74 -14.57 3.30
C LEU A 222 -17.88 -15.39 3.91
N GLY A 223 -17.57 -16.43 4.70
CA GLY A 223 -18.56 -17.40 5.15
C GLY A 223 -19.30 -18.08 3.99
N ALA A 224 -18.59 -18.33 2.88
CA ALA A 224 -19.18 -18.80 1.64
C ALA A 224 -19.30 -20.32 1.61
N ASP A 225 -20.38 -20.83 0.98
CA ASP A 225 -20.53 -22.26 0.68
C ASP A 225 -19.69 -22.64 -0.55
N THR A 226 -18.88 -23.69 -0.45
CA THR A 226 -18.10 -24.20 -1.58
C THR A 226 -18.99 -25.08 -2.45
N LEU A 227 -19.30 -24.65 -3.67
CA LEU A 227 -20.11 -25.42 -4.63
C LEU A 227 -19.29 -26.48 -5.36
N VAL A 228 -18.08 -26.14 -5.76
CA VAL A 228 -17.10 -27.04 -6.40
C VAL A 228 -15.74 -26.78 -5.76
N ALA A 229 -15.14 -27.82 -5.21
CA ALA A 229 -13.82 -27.74 -4.60
C ALA A 229 -12.75 -27.84 -5.68
N GLY A 230 -11.94 -26.78 -5.79
CA GLY A 230 -10.73 -26.74 -6.62
C GLY A 230 -9.46 -26.69 -5.77
N ASN A 231 -8.43 -26.02 -6.27
CA ASN A 231 -7.20 -25.77 -5.52
C ASN A 231 -7.41 -24.65 -4.49
N THR A 232 -7.73 -25.01 -3.25
CA THR A 232 -7.95 -24.05 -2.15
C THR A 232 -6.68 -23.41 -1.63
N ASP A 233 -5.51 -23.96 -1.97
CA ASP A 233 -4.20 -23.39 -1.64
C ASP A 233 -3.72 -22.34 -2.68
N ALA A 234 -4.46 -22.17 -3.78
CA ALA A 234 -4.17 -21.14 -4.76
C ALA A 234 -4.34 -19.74 -4.14
N TYR A 235 -3.50 -18.80 -4.56
CA TYR A 235 -3.57 -17.40 -4.14
C TYR A 235 -4.44 -16.58 -5.08
N VAL A 236 -5.11 -15.59 -4.52
CA VAL A 236 -5.87 -14.55 -5.22
C VAL A 236 -5.24 -13.21 -4.91
N GLU A 237 -4.62 -12.60 -5.91
CA GLU A 237 -4.02 -11.26 -5.80
C GLU A 237 -4.96 -10.16 -6.35
N ARG A 238 -5.94 -10.56 -7.17
CA ARG A 238 -6.83 -9.63 -7.87
C ARG A 238 -8.28 -10.07 -7.80
N PHE A 239 -9.16 -9.10 -7.52
CA PHE A 239 -10.60 -9.30 -7.56
C PHE A 239 -11.17 -8.62 -8.81
N LEU A 240 -11.86 -9.39 -9.65
CA LEU A 240 -12.46 -8.92 -10.88
C LEU A 240 -13.99 -8.97 -10.77
N VAL A 241 -14.67 -7.91 -11.16
CA VAL A 241 -16.14 -7.90 -11.18
C VAL A 241 -16.62 -8.29 -12.56
N GLY A 242 -17.32 -9.42 -12.66
CA GLY A 242 -17.92 -9.93 -13.88
C GLY A 242 -19.25 -9.26 -14.22
N ALA A 243 -19.24 -7.96 -14.50
CA ALA A 243 -20.45 -7.15 -14.82
C ALA A 243 -20.66 -6.89 -16.32
N MET A 244 -19.97 -7.65 -17.19
CA MET A 244 -20.03 -7.53 -18.66
C MET A 244 -20.61 -8.81 -19.30
N GLY A 245 -20.84 -8.83 -20.61
CA GLY A 245 -21.24 -10.01 -21.36
C GLY A 245 -20.07 -11.01 -21.54
N GLY A 246 -20.37 -12.29 -21.78
CA GLY A 246 -19.41 -13.40 -21.77
C GLY A 246 -18.18 -13.20 -22.66
N ASP A 247 -18.34 -12.75 -23.91
CA ASP A 247 -17.23 -12.50 -24.84
C ASP A 247 -16.26 -11.42 -24.36
N ALA A 248 -16.79 -10.35 -23.75
CA ALA A 248 -15.98 -9.29 -23.17
C ALA A 248 -15.26 -9.76 -21.90
N ALA A 249 -15.97 -10.52 -21.07
CA ALA A 249 -15.45 -11.14 -19.86
C ALA A 249 -14.25 -12.06 -20.15
N LEU A 250 -14.39 -12.96 -21.16
CA LEU A 250 -13.32 -13.88 -21.53
C LEU A 250 -12.04 -13.16 -21.98
N ARG A 251 -12.19 -12.10 -22.81
CA ARG A 251 -11.05 -11.30 -23.24
C ARG A 251 -10.37 -10.57 -22.08
N TYR A 252 -11.14 -10.15 -21.09
CA TYR A 252 -10.63 -9.45 -19.91
C TYR A 252 -9.95 -10.44 -18.95
N PHE A 253 -10.59 -11.56 -18.63
CA PHE A 253 -10.08 -12.55 -17.68
C PHE A 253 -8.81 -13.25 -18.16
N ARG A 254 -8.68 -13.51 -19.48
CA ARG A 254 -7.47 -14.13 -20.07
C ARG A 254 -6.19 -13.28 -19.93
N ARG A 255 -6.32 -12.00 -19.63
CA ARG A 255 -5.18 -11.08 -19.44
C ARG A 255 -4.74 -10.96 -17.98
N THR A 256 -5.46 -11.64 -17.09
CA THR A 256 -5.24 -11.54 -15.65
C THR A 256 -4.64 -12.85 -15.14
N LYS A 257 -3.82 -12.73 -14.10
CA LYS A 257 -3.28 -13.88 -13.35
C LYS A 257 -3.72 -13.78 -11.90
N ASP A 258 -3.80 -14.93 -11.24
CA ASP A 258 -4.06 -15.06 -9.81
C ASP A 258 -5.29 -14.26 -9.36
N ALA A 259 -6.41 -14.47 -10.09
CA ALA A 259 -7.61 -13.67 -9.90
C ALA A 259 -8.78 -14.46 -9.31
N ALA A 260 -9.62 -13.78 -8.52
CA ALA A 260 -10.99 -14.21 -8.24
C ALA A 260 -11.97 -13.35 -9.03
N VAL A 261 -12.95 -14.00 -9.66
CA VAL A 261 -14.05 -13.34 -10.37
C VAL A 261 -15.29 -13.30 -9.47
N VAL A 262 -15.82 -12.11 -9.21
CA VAL A 262 -17.08 -11.90 -8.48
C VAL A 262 -18.19 -11.64 -9.48
N THR A 263 -19.23 -12.49 -9.48
CA THR A 263 -20.38 -12.36 -10.41
C THR A 263 -21.65 -12.96 -9.83
N GLY A 264 -22.82 -12.67 -10.42
CA GLY A 264 -24.07 -13.30 -10.04
C GLY A 264 -24.11 -14.79 -10.43
N GLY A 265 -24.68 -15.63 -9.57
CA GLY A 265 -24.83 -17.06 -9.85
C GLY A 265 -25.74 -17.39 -11.04
N ASP A 266 -26.53 -16.41 -11.49
CA ASP A 266 -27.40 -16.45 -12.69
C ASP A 266 -26.67 -16.08 -14.00
N ARG A 267 -25.39 -15.64 -13.93
CA ARG A 267 -24.61 -15.16 -15.06
C ARG A 267 -23.79 -16.30 -15.72
N ALA A 268 -24.47 -17.32 -16.24
CA ALA A 268 -23.83 -18.53 -16.79
C ALA A 268 -22.75 -18.25 -17.85
N GLU A 269 -22.93 -17.25 -18.70
CA GLU A 269 -21.95 -16.85 -19.72
C GLU A 269 -20.67 -16.28 -19.13
N VAL A 270 -20.76 -15.48 -18.04
CA VAL A 270 -19.61 -14.89 -17.34
C VAL A 270 -18.88 -15.95 -16.55
N ILE A 271 -19.61 -16.84 -15.86
CA ILE A 271 -19.04 -17.97 -15.12
C ILE A 271 -18.28 -18.89 -16.08
N THR A 272 -18.88 -19.22 -17.24
CA THR A 272 -18.20 -20.01 -18.27
C THR A 272 -16.91 -19.35 -18.76
N ALA A 273 -16.95 -18.04 -19.02
CA ALA A 273 -15.77 -17.27 -19.41
C ALA A 273 -14.66 -17.27 -18.33
N ALA A 274 -15.04 -17.22 -17.05
CA ALA A 274 -14.09 -17.31 -15.95
C ALA A 274 -13.45 -18.69 -15.84
N LEU A 275 -14.24 -19.77 -16.01
CA LEU A 275 -13.73 -21.16 -16.05
C LEU A 275 -12.77 -21.42 -17.22
N GLU A 276 -12.92 -20.72 -18.34
CA GLU A 276 -12.05 -20.82 -19.52
C GLU A 276 -10.80 -19.93 -19.45
N ALA A 277 -10.66 -19.13 -18.39
CA ALA A 277 -9.52 -18.23 -18.23
C ALA A 277 -8.49 -18.83 -17.28
N PRO A 278 -7.27 -19.18 -17.75
CA PRO A 278 -6.29 -19.94 -16.97
C PRO A 278 -5.70 -19.16 -15.77
N GLY A 279 -5.91 -17.85 -15.71
CA GLY A 279 -5.46 -17.01 -14.60
C GLY A 279 -6.53 -16.74 -13.54
N VAL A 280 -7.69 -17.40 -13.62
CA VAL A 280 -8.76 -17.30 -12.63
C VAL A 280 -8.67 -18.49 -11.68
N ASN A 281 -8.36 -18.24 -10.41
CA ASN A 281 -8.17 -19.25 -9.37
C ASN A 281 -9.45 -19.51 -8.56
N ALA A 282 -10.37 -18.53 -8.52
CA ALA A 282 -11.65 -18.66 -7.82
C ALA A 282 -12.77 -17.87 -8.50
N ILE A 283 -14.00 -18.37 -8.33
CA ILE A 283 -15.21 -17.65 -8.75
C ILE A 283 -16.12 -17.51 -7.53
N VAL A 284 -16.39 -16.28 -7.15
CA VAL A 284 -17.29 -15.94 -6.04
C VAL A 284 -18.66 -15.59 -6.61
N LEU A 285 -19.66 -16.39 -6.27
CA LEU A 285 -21.02 -16.20 -6.73
C LEU A 285 -21.83 -15.41 -5.72
N THR A 286 -22.56 -14.41 -6.20
CA THR A 286 -23.41 -13.55 -5.39
C THR A 286 -24.89 -13.72 -5.78
N GLY A 287 -25.79 -13.16 -4.94
CA GLY A 287 -27.23 -13.12 -5.21
C GLY A 287 -27.99 -14.41 -4.85
N GLY A 288 -27.34 -15.41 -4.25
CA GLY A 288 -28.00 -16.64 -3.78
C GLY A 288 -28.51 -17.56 -4.91
N HIS A 289 -28.14 -17.27 -6.16
CA HIS A 289 -28.50 -18.12 -7.30
C HIS A 289 -27.42 -19.18 -7.54
N GLN A 290 -27.87 -20.44 -7.72
CA GLN A 290 -26.97 -21.52 -8.10
C GLN A 290 -26.86 -21.60 -9.63
N PRO A 291 -25.65 -21.79 -10.19
CA PRO A 291 -25.47 -22.05 -11.62
C PRO A 291 -26.16 -23.34 -12.05
N SER A 292 -26.47 -23.44 -13.33
CA SER A 292 -27.00 -24.68 -13.89
C SER A 292 -26.00 -25.85 -13.75
N GLY A 293 -26.51 -27.07 -13.67
CA GLY A 293 -25.69 -28.30 -13.58
C GLY A 293 -24.65 -28.42 -14.72
N SER A 294 -24.96 -27.87 -15.91
CA SER A 294 -24.02 -27.84 -17.03
C SER A 294 -22.83 -26.89 -16.82
N VAL A 295 -23.01 -25.82 -16.03
CA VAL A 295 -21.93 -24.90 -15.65
C VAL A 295 -21.10 -25.48 -14.52
N LEU A 296 -21.75 -26.11 -13.51
CA LEU A 296 -21.05 -26.78 -12.41
C LEU A 296 -20.20 -27.94 -12.91
N GLY A 297 -20.72 -28.79 -13.85
CA GLY A 297 -19.95 -29.89 -14.45
C GLY A 297 -18.77 -29.46 -15.34
N LYS A 298 -18.64 -28.15 -15.67
CA LYS A 298 -17.41 -27.62 -16.29
C LYS A 298 -16.37 -27.21 -15.28
N ALA A 299 -16.78 -26.95 -14.03
CA ALA A 299 -15.92 -26.54 -12.95
C ALA A 299 -15.24 -27.74 -12.24
N GLU A 300 -15.83 -28.93 -12.37
CA GLU A 300 -15.25 -30.23 -11.95
C GLU A 300 -14.14 -30.71 -12.92
#